data_09561332beaf648be05f538cc29f8b4c
#
_entry.id   09561332beaf648be05f538cc29f8b4c
#
_cell.length_a   1.000
_cell.length_b   1.000
_cell.length_c   1.000
_cell.angle_alpha   90.00
_cell.angle_beta   90.00
_cell.angle_gamma   90.00
#
_symmetry.space_group_name_H-M   'P 1'
#
loop_
_entity.id
_entity.type
_entity.pdbx_description
1 polymer ?
#
loop_
_entity_poly.entity_id
_entity_poly.type
_entity_poly.pdbx_seq_one_letter_code
_entity_poly.pdbx_strand_id
1 'polypeptide(L)'
;MSYTIRKSTLADLPTILNLRDQAREIMRSYGNTFQWPDGYPRDDMFRKDIEVGGSHVMIDEKGEVVGTFALLPSPEVTYNVIYNGQWLDDAPYYVIHRIASTPGSHGILDALLDYCESRVDNIRIDTHEANIIMRKGLEKHGYQYCGIIYLLDGNERMAFQKVINQYSQ
;
A
#
# COMPACT_ATOMS: atom_id res chain seq x y z
N MET A 1 1.91 -1.41 19.45
CA MET A 1 1.11 -0.17 19.32
C MET A 1 -0.21 -0.48 18.67
N SER A 2 -1.28 0.13 19.15
CA SER A 2 -2.55 0.00 18.46
C SER A 2 -2.89 1.29 17.73
N TYR A 3 -3.60 1.15 16.62
CA TYR A 3 -3.96 2.25 15.73
C TYR A 3 -5.45 2.25 15.48
N THR A 4 -6.02 3.45 15.41
CA THR A 4 -7.37 3.65 14.89
C THR A 4 -7.24 3.98 13.41
N ILE A 5 -8.02 3.33 12.57
CA ILE A 5 -7.99 3.53 11.12
C ILE A 5 -9.35 4.05 10.68
N ARG A 6 -9.35 5.15 9.94
CA ARG A 6 -10.57 5.74 9.38
C ARG A 6 -10.32 6.24 7.97
N LYS A 7 -11.39 6.44 7.23
CA LYS A 7 -11.28 7.09 5.92
C LYS A 7 -10.79 8.52 6.06
N SER A 8 -9.95 8.93 5.12
CA SER A 8 -9.43 10.29 5.06
C SER A 8 -10.47 11.26 4.54
N THR A 9 -10.35 12.52 4.95
CA THR A 9 -11.09 13.64 4.35
C THR A 9 -10.08 14.59 3.69
N LEU A 10 -10.55 15.55 2.93
CA LEU A 10 -9.67 16.55 2.30
C LEU A 10 -8.89 17.36 3.33
N ALA A 11 -9.42 17.50 4.56
CA ALA A 11 -8.71 18.15 5.65
C ALA A 11 -7.43 17.39 6.04
N ASP A 12 -7.36 16.08 5.78
CA ASP A 12 -6.18 15.27 6.07
C ASP A 12 -5.09 15.39 5.02
N LEU A 13 -5.38 15.97 3.85
CA LEU A 13 -4.44 15.97 2.73
C LEU A 13 -3.06 16.55 3.06
N PRO A 14 -2.95 17.72 3.73
CA PRO A 14 -1.63 18.25 4.07
C PRO A 14 -0.80 17.28 4.93
N THR A 15 -1.44 16.62 5.89
CA THR A 15 -0.77 15.63 6.75
C THR A 15 -0.33 14.41 5.94
N ILE A 16 -1.19 13.94 5.03
CA ILE A 16 -0.89 12.79 4.16
C ILE A 16 0.31 13.11 3.26
N LEU A 17 0.36 14.30 2.67
CA LEU A 17 1.48 14.71 1.82
C LEU A 17 2.79 14.79 2.61
N ASN A 18 2.73 15.21 3.87
CA ASN A 18 3.89 15.20 4.75
C ASN A 18 4.36 13.77 5.04
N LEU A 19 3.43 12.84 5.26
CA LEU A 19 3.76 11.42 5.43
C LEU A 19 4.43 10.86 4.18
N ARG A 20 3.96 11.22 3.00
CA ARG A 20 4.59 10.84 1.74
C ARG A 20 6.05 11.28 1.69
N ASP A 21 6.32 12.52 2.05
CA ASP A 21 7.67 13.08 2.02
C ASP A 21 8.58 12.35 3.01
N GLN A 22 8.08 12.06 4.21
CA GLN A 22 8.81 11.30 5.22
C GLN A 22 9.08 9.87 4.75
N ALA A 23 8.10 9.22 4.14
CA ALA A 23 8.26 7.86 3.62
C ALA A 23 9.31 7.80 2.52
N ARG A 24 9.37 8.80 1.65
CA ARG A 24 10.39 8.88 0.62
C ARG A 24 11.79 8.94 1.23
N GLU A 25 11.97 9.73 2.27
CA GLU A 25 13.26 9.83 2.97
C GLU A 25 13.63 8.49 3.62
N ILE A 26 12.67 7.80 4.22
CA ILE A 26 12.90 6.47 4.80
C ILE A 26 13.35 5.48 3.72
N MET A 27 12.68 5.46 2.58
CA MET A 27 13.06 4.58 1.46
C MET A 27 14.49 4.87 1.00
N ARG A 28 14.85 6.14 0.87
CA ARG A 28 16.20 6.55 0.46
C ARG A 28 17.26 6.09 1.46
N SER A 29 16.95 6.08 2.75
CA SER A 29 17.88 5.63 3.78
C SER A 29 18.24 4.16 3.66
N TYR A 30 17.42 3.35 2.99
CA TYR A 30 17.69 1.93 2.69
C TYR A 30 18.29 1.71 1.31
N GLY A 31 18.60 2.78 0.57
CA GLY A 31 19.02 2.67 -0.81
C GLY A 31 17.91 2.48 -1.82
N ASN A 32 16.65 2.53 -1.40
CA ASN A 32 15.50 2.46 -2.30
C ASN A 32 15.16 3.87 -2.80
N THR A 33 15.87 4.34 -3.82
CA THR A 33 15.62 5.64 -4.45
C THR A 33 14.70 5.51 -5.68
N PHE A 34 14.23 4.30 -5.97
CA PHE A 34 13.56 3.97 -7.23
C PHE A 34 12.05 3.96 -7.12
N GLN A 35 11.51 3.51 -5.98
CA GLN A 35 10.06 3.35 -5.83
C GLN A 35 9.34 4.69 -5.81
N TRP A 36 9.87 5.66 -5.06
CA TRP A 36 9.30 7.01 -4.97
C TRP A 36 10.36 8.06 -5.29
N PRO A 37 10.62 8.32 -6.58
CA PRO A 37 11.53 9.40 -6.98
C PRO A 37 10.90 10.76 -6.69
N ASP A 38 11.67 11.84 -6.84
CA ASP A 38 11.19 13.19 -6.64
C ASP A 38 9.92 13.43 -7.48
N GLY A 39 8.94 14.08 -6.87
CA GLY A 39 7.68 14.39 -7.53
C GLY A 39 6.69 13.23 -7.65
N TYR A 40 7.04 12.04 -7.16
CA TYR A 40 6.15 10.87 -7.21
C TYR A 40 6.05 10.25 -5.80
N PRO A 41 4.86 9.80 -5.36
CA PRO A 41 3.54 10.01 -6.00
C PRO A 41 3.12 11.48 -5.91
N ARG A 42 2.40 11.94 -6.94
CA ARG A 42 1.98 13.35 -7.03
C ARG A 42 0.85 13.66 -6.04
N ASP A 43 0.73 14.93 -5.68
CA ASP A 43 -0.31 15.42 -4.78
C ASP A 43 -1.72 15.03 -5.28
N ASP A 44 -1.96 15.13 -6.59
CA ASP A 44 -3.27 14.84 -7.18
C ASP A 44 -3.66 13.37 -7.04
N MET A 45 -2.70 12.46 -6.97
CA MET A 45 -2.97 11.04 -6.74
C MET A 45 -3.56 10.81 -5.34
N PHE A 46 -3.00 11.47 -4.33
CA PHE A 46 -3.52 11.38 -2.96
C PHE A 46 -4.88 12.04 -2.83
N ARG A 47 -5.07 13.17 -3.48
CA ARG A 47 -6.38 13.86 -3.50
C ARG A 47 -7.44 12.95 -4.11
N LYS A 48 -7.14 12.33 -5.24
CA LYS A 48 -8.09 11.43 -5.90
C LYS A 48 -8.46 10.24 -5.04
N ASP A 49 -7.49 9.65 -4.34
CA ASP A 49 -7.75 8.53 -3.42
C ASP A 49 -8.76 8.94 -2.34
N ILE A 50 -8.65 10.16 -1.83
CA ILE A 50 -9.60 10.71 -0.85
C ILE A 50 -10.97 10.85 -1.48
N GLU A 51 -11.03 11.46 -2.67
CA GLU A 51 -12.29 11.75 -3.35
C GLU A 51 -13.08 10.49 -3.70
N VAL A 52 -12.40 9.40 -4.06
CA VAL A 52 -13.06 8.12 -4.37
C VAL A 52 -13.32 7.26 -3.13
N GLY A 53 -12.94 7.74 -1.94
CA GLY A 53 -13.19 7.04 -0.69
C GLY A 53 -12.25 5.90 -0.38
N GLY A 54 -11.08 5.84 -1.04
CA GLY A 54 -10.10 4.79 -0.82
C GLY A 54 -8.98 5.15 0.14
N SER A 55 -8.77 6.43 0.39
CA SER A 55 -7.71 6.88 1.29
C SER A 55 -8.08 6.69 2.75
N HIS A 56 -7.11 6.24 3.54
CA HIS A 56 -7.27 6.02 4.98
C HIS A 56 -6.10 6.65 5.73
N VAL A 57 -6.36 7.06 6.96
CA VAL A 57 -5.33 7.50 7.91
C VAL A 57 -5.30 6.56 9.11
N MET A 58 -4.11 6.42 9.67
CA MET A 58 -3.85 5.59 10.86
C MET A 58 -3.46 6.53 11.99
N ILE A 59 -4.18 6.42 13.09
CA ILE A 59 -4.07 7.34 14.24
C ILE A 59 -3.55 6.55 15.43
N ASP A 60 -2.50 7.07 16.07
CA ASP A 60 -1.90 6.41 17.22
C ASP A 60 -2.69 6.68 18.51
N GLU A 61 -2.19 6.14 19.62
CA GLU A 61 -2.84 6.27 20.93
C GLU A 61 -2.87 7.70 21.46
N LYS A 62 -2.03 8.58 20.92
CA LYS A 62 -1.99 10.00 21.27
C LYS A 62 -2.92 10.84 20.41
N GLY A 63 -3.61 10.21 19.45
CA GLY A 63 -4.50 10.91 18.54
C GLY A 63 -3.80 11.53 17.34
N GLU A 64 -2.54 11.19 17.09
CA GLU A 64 -1.78 11.72 15.96
C GLU A 64 -1.88 10.81 14.74
N VAL A 65 -1.96 11.41 13.55
CA VAL A 65 -1.94 10.68 12.28
C VAL A 65 -0.50 10.28 11.99
N VAL A 66 -0.23 8.99 12.00
CA VAL A 66 1.12 8.44 11.82
C VAL A 66 1.26 7.57 10.60
N GLY A 67 0.17 7.30 9.88
CA GLY A 67 0.22 6.47 8.67
C GLY A 67 -0.92 6.76 7.74
N THR A 68 -0.76 6.34 6.49
CA THR A 68 -1.80 6.44 5.47
C THR A 68 -1.64 5.31 4.45
N PHE A 69 -2.72 4.96 3.81
CA PHE A 69 -2.73 4.02 2.68
C PHE A 69 -4.01 4.21 1.87
N ALA A 70 -4.02 3.69 0.66
CA ALA A 70 -5.21 3.64 -0.16
C ALA A 70 -5.65 2.19 -0.34
N LEU A 71 -6.95 1.94 -0.22
CA LEU A 71 -7.58 0.65 -0.51
C LEU A 71 -8.62 0.90 -1.59
N LEU A 72 -8.37 0.39 -2.80
CA LEU A 72 -9.13 0.72 -3.99
C LEU A 72 -9.65 -0.54 -4.67
N PRO A 73 -10.89 -0.55 -5.16
CA PRO A 73 -11.40 -1.71 -5.90
C PRO A 73 -10.75 -1.85 -7.26
N SER A 74 -10.68 -3.09 -7.76
CA SER A 74 -10.26 -3.38 -9.13
C SER A 74 -11.23 -2.73 -10.13
N PRO A 75 -10.80 -2.50 -11.40
CA PRO A 75 -9.52 -2.90 -11.97
C PRO A 75 -8.39 -1.91 -11.69
N GLU A 76 -7.17 -2.42 -11.71
CA GLU A 76 -5.95 -1.61 -11.73
C GLU A 76 -5.25 -1.88 -13.06
N VAL A 77 -5.14 -0.87 -13.90
CA VAL A 77 -4.65 -1.04 -15.29
C VAL A 77 -3.26 -1.67 -15.34
N THR A 78 -2.36 -1.33 -14.41
CA THR A 78 -0.99 -1.87 -14.37
C THR A 78 -0.96 -3.35 -13.98
N TYR A 79 -2.06 -3.90 -13.48
CA TYR A 79 -2.17 -5.31 -13.11
C TYR A 79 -2.80 -6.17 -14.20
N ASN A 80 -3.21 -5.58 -15.33
CA ASN A 80 -3.85 -6.32 -16.41
C ASN A 80 -2.89 -7.31 -17.08
N VAL A 81 -1.60 -7.01 -17.08
CA VAL A 81 -0.57 -7.88 -17.65
C VAL A 81 0.48 -8.14 -16.59
N ILE A 82 0.82 -9.41 -16.38
CA ILE A 82 1.85 -9.82 -15.44
C ILE A 82 2.86 -10.72 -16.16
N TYR A 83 4.14 -10.57 -15.83
CA TYR A 83 5.25 -11.28 -16.47
C TYR A 83 5.94 -12.21 -15.48
N ASN A 84 6.53 -13.27 -15.98
CA ASN A 84 7.32 -14.23 -15.19
C ASN A 84 6.52 -14.84 -14.04
N GLY A 85 5.23 -15.04 -14.27
CA GLY A 85 4.33 -15.60 -13.28
C GLY A 85 2.89 -15.35 -13.66
N GLN A 86 2.00 -15.45 -12.68
CA GLN A 86 0.58 -15.25 -12.89
C GLN A 86 -0.08 -14.86 -11.57
N TRP A 87 -1.19 -14.12 -11.66
CA TRP A 87 -2.03 -13.87 -10.50
C TRP A 87 -2.66 -15.18 -10.01
N LEU A 88 -3.03 -15.21 -8.74
CA LEU A 88 -3.61 -16.41 -8.12
C LEU A 88 -4.97 -16.77 -8.69
N ASP A 89 -5.74 -15.77 -9.14
CA ASP A 89 -7.08 -15.97 -9.73
C ASP A 89 -7.43 -14.80 -10.65
N ASP A 90 -8.60 -14.89 -11.28
CA ASP A 90 -9.15 -13.83 -12.14
C ASP A 90 -10.33 -13.12 -11.48
N ALA A 91 -10.57 -13.34 -10.19
CA ALA A 91 -11.68 -12.72 -9.46
C ALA A 91 -11.43 -11.24 -9.24
N PRO A 92 -12.48 -10.45 -8.96
CA PRO A 92 -12.30 -9.07 -8.52
C PRO A 92 -11.42 -9.01 -7.28
N TYR A 93 -10.64 -7.94 -7.17
CA TYR A 93 -9.68 -7.75 -6.10
C TYR A 93 -9.70 -6.29 -5.62
N TYR A 94 -9.07 -6.05 -4.48
CA TYR A 94 -8.73 -4.71 -4.01
C TYR A 94 -7.24 -4.52 -4.08
N VAL A 95 -6.83 -3.28 -4.23
CA VAL A 95 -5.42 -2.88 -4.33
C VAL A 95 -5.08 -2.00 -3.14
N ILE A 96 -3.94 -2.28 -2.51
CA ILE A 96 -3.38 -1.38 -1.50
C ILE A 96 -2.25 -0.59 -2.16
N HIS A 97 -2.36 0.73 -2.11
CA HIS A 97 -1.40 1.65 -2.72
C HIS A 97 -0.96 2.71 -1.72
N ARG A 98 0.17 3.31 -2.00
CA ARG A 98 0.64 4.55 -1.37
C ARG A 98 0.68 4.45 0.15
N ILE A 99 1.34 3.40 0.65
CA ILE A 99 1.58 3.23 2.08
C ILE A 99 2.68 4.19 2.52
N ALA A 100 2.42 4.98 3.55
CA ALA A 100 3.41 5.88 4.13
C ALA A 100 3.19 5.99 5.63
N SER A 101 4.28 6.11 6.39
CA SER A 101 4.21 6.25 7.84
C SER A 101 5.33 7.15 8.35
N THR A 102 5.17 7.66 9.58
CA THR A 102 6.19 8.45 10.24
C THR A 102 7.37 7.58 10.66
N PRO A 103 8.60 8.14 10.70
CA PRO A 103 9.74 7.42 11.26
C PRO A 103 9.46 7.00 12.70
N GLY A 104 9.90 5.81 13.07
CA GLY A 104 9.74 5.30 14.43
C GLY A 104 8.38 4.70 14.74
N SER A 105 7.44 4.71 13.80
CA SER A 105 6.18 3.98 13.97
C SER A 105 6.42 2.50 13.78
N HIS A 106 5.77 1.68 14.61
CA HIS A 106 5.92 0.22 14.58
C HIS A 106 4.58 -0.45 14.31
N GLY A 107 4.62 -1.56 13.56
CA GLY A 107 3.43 -2.36 13.30
C GLY A 107 2.45 -1.73 12.34
N ILE A 108 2.86 -0.74 11.55
CA ILE A 108 2.00 -0.06 10.59
C ILE A 108 1.47 -1.06 9.54
N LEU A 109 2.37 -1.82 8.93
CA LEU A 109 1.97 -2.78 7.89
C LEU A 109 1.07 -3.87 8.48
N ASP A 110 1.41 -4.39 9.64
CA ASP A 110 0.58 -5.38 10.34
C ASP A 110 -0.84 -4.85 10.54
N ALA A 111 -0.96 -3.64 11.05
CA ALA A 111 -2.26 -3.03 11.37
C ALA A 111 -3.09 -2.76 10.11
N LEU A 112 -2.48 -2.20 9.06
CA LEU A 112 -3.25 -1.91 7.85
C LEU A 112 -3.65 -3.18 7.09
N LEU A 113 -2.80 -4.21 7.08
CA LEU A 113 -3.16 -5.48 6.43
C LEU A 113 -4.30 -6.17 7.19
N ASP A 114 -4.23 -6.20 8.52
CA ASP A 114 -5.33 -6.75 9.34
C ASP A 114 -6.63 -6.00 9.07
N TYR A 115 -6.57 -4.68 9.00
CA TYR A 115 -7.74 -3.86 8.71
C TYR A 115 -8.34 -4.22 7.34
N CYS A 116 -7.51 -4.24 6.31
CA CYS A 116 -7.96 -4.53 4.94
C CYS A 116 -8.48 -5.96 4.81
N GLU A 117 -7.77 -6.93 5.39
CA GLU A 117 -8.14 -8.34 5.30
C GLU A 117 -9.42 -8.68 6.07
N SER A 118 -9.81 -7.84 7.01
CA SER A 118 -11.10 -7.99 7.71
C SER A 118 -12.28 -7.46 6.88
N ARG A 119 -12.02 -6.73 5.80
CA ARG A 119 -13.04 -6.05 5.00
C ARG A 119 -13.18 -6.55 3.59
N VAL A 120 -12.12 -7.09 3.03
CA VAL A 120 -12.11 -7.58 1.65
C VAL A 120 -11.47 -8.96 1.61
N ASP A 121 -11.77 -9.74 0.58
CA ASP A 121 -11.36 -11.16 0.51
C ASP A 121 -10.30 -11.44 -0.55
N ASN A 122 -9.85 -10.43 -1.28
CA ASN A 122 -8.85 -10.61 -2.33
C ASN A 122 -8.05 -9.31 -2.48
N ILE A 123 -6.74 -9.38 -2.23
CA ILE A 123 -5.88 -8.20 -2.22
C ILE A 123 -4.67 -8.43 -3.12
N ARG A 124 -4.42 -7.48 -4.02
CA ARG A 124 -3.19 -7.40 -4.81
C ARG A 124 -2.41 -6.17 -4.39
N ILE A 125 -1.10 -6.31 -4.35
CA ILE A 125 -0.20 -5.24 -3.93
C ILE A 125 1.13 -5.39 -4.66
N ASP A 126 1.79 -4.28 -4.96
CA ASP A 126 3.11 -4.30 -5.58
C ASP A 126 4.09 -3.48 -4.78
N THR A 127 5.38 -3.78 -4.93
CA THR A 127 6.46 -3.01 -4.34
C THR A 127 7.72 -3.15 -5.20
N HIS A 128 8.63 -2.19 -5.07
CA HIS A 128 9.93 -2.27 -5.74
C HIS A 128 10.80 -3.33 -5.06
N GLU A 129 11.63 -4.03 -5.83
CA GLU A 129 12.51 -5.08 -5.29
C GLU A 129 13.47 -4.57 -4.22
N ALA A 130 13.84 -3.29 -4.27
CA ALA A 130 14.71 -2.67 -3.29
C ALA A 130 14.04 -2.43 -1.94
N ASN A 131 12.70 -2.53 -1.87
CA ASN A 131 11.97 -2.33 -0.62
C ASN A 131 11.90 -3.64 0.16
N ILE A 132 13.01 -4.00 0.79
CA ILE A 132 13.16 -5.27 1.51
C ILE A 132 12.19 -5.37 2.68
N ILE A 133 11.95 -4.25 3.38
CA ILE A 133 11.05 -4.23 4.55
C ILE A 133 9.63 -4.61 4.12
N MET A 134 9.15 -4.00 3.04
CA MET A 134 7.82 -4.32 2.51
C MET A 134 7.74 -5.76 2.04
N ARG A 135 8.75 -6.24 1.31
CA ARG A 135 8.78 -7.62 0.82
C ARG A 135 8.68 -8.62 1.94
N LYS A 136 9.50 -8.45 2.99
CA LYS A 136 9.47 -9.34 4.16
C LYS A 136 8.16 -9.27 4.91
N GLY A 137 7.60 -8.08 5.04
CA GLY A 137 6.30 -7.90 5.68
C GLY A 137 5.17 -8.60 4.95
N LEU A 138 5.15 -8.51 3.62
CA LEU A 138 4.14 -9.18 2.80
C LEU A 138 4.26 -10.71 2.92
N GLU A 139 5.47 -11.24 2.87
CA GLU A 139 5.70 -12.68 3.04
C GLU A 139 5.23 -13.16 4.42
N LYS A 140 5.56 -12.40 5.46
CA LYS A 140 5.13 -12.72 6.83
C LYS A 140 3.61 -12.79 6.94
N HIS A 141 2.89 -11.95 6.20
CA HIS A 141 1.43 -11.92 6.22
C HIS A 141 0.78 -12.89 5.25
N GLY A 142 1.56 -13.75 4.61
CA GLY A 142 1.02 -14.79 3.74
C GLY A 142 0.73 -14.34 2.31
N TYR A 143 1.23 -13.19 1.90
CA TYR A 143 1.13 -12.76 0.51
C TYR A 143 2.08 -13.57 -0.35
N GLN A 144 1.60 -14.01 -1.51
CA GLN A 144 2.38 -14.81 -2.43
C GLN A 144 2.92 -13.94 -3.55
N TYR A 145 4.19 -14.12 -3.86
CA TYR A 145 4.80 -13.48 -5.02
C TYR A 145 4.19 -14.08 -6.30
N CYS A 146 3.69 -13.23 -7.18
CA CYS A 146 2.98 -13.66 -8.38
C CYS A 146 3.77 -13.41 -9.68
N GLY A 147 4.66 -12.42 -9.68
CA GLY A 147 5.39 -12.06 -10.88
C GLY A 147 5.75 -10.59 -10.92
N ILE A 148 5.97 -10.09 -12.13
CA ILE A 148 6.43 -8.73 -12.36
C ILE A 148 5.36 -7.95 -13.12
N ILE A 149 5.06 -6.74 -12.65
CA ILE A 149 4.23 -5.78 -13.38
C ILE A 149 5.07 -4.55 -13.71
N TYR A 150 4.61 -3.79 -14.69
CA TYR A 150 5.24 -2.53 -15.07
C TYR A 150 4.28 -1.39 -14.86
N LEU A 151 4.76 -0.31 -14.22
CA LEU A 151 4.00 0.92 -14.08
C LEU A 151 3.87 1.59 -15.46
N LEU A 152 3.00 2.59 -15.56
CA LEU A 152 2.78 3.28 -16.83
C LEU A 152 4.04 3.94 -17.39
N ASP A 153 4.98 4.31 -16.51
CA ASP A 153 6.27 4.88 -16.91
C ASP A 153 7.32 3.81 -17.28
N GLY A 154 6.94 2.52 -17.24
CA GLY A 154 7.84 1.41 -17.56
C GLY A 154 8.65 0.89 -16.38
N ASN A 155 8.54 1.48 -15.20
CA ASN A 155 9.26 0.99 -14.03
C ASN A 155 8.69 -0.34 -13.54
N GLU A 156 9.58 -1.24 -13.15
CA GLU A 156 9.26 -2.60 -12.75
C GLU A 156 8.86 -2.67 -11.27
N ARG A 157 7.88 -3.53 -10.97
CA ARG A 157 7.46 -3.82 -9.60
C ARG A 157 7.24 -5.31 -9.40
N MET A 158 7.50 -5.77 -8.20
CA MET A 158 7.15 -7.13 -7.76
C MET A 158 5.67 -7.14 -7.34
N ALA A 159 4.92 -8.09 -7.88
CA ALA A 159 3.48 -8.20 -7.63
C ALA A 159 3.19 -9.34 -6.66
N PHE A 160 2.32 -9.08 -5.71
CA PHE A 160 1.91 -10.01 -4.66
C PHE A 160 0.40 -10.08 -4.58
N GLN A 161 -0.11 -11.21 -4.11
CA GLN A 161 -1.55 -11.39 -3.90
C GLN A 161 -1.81 -12.28 -2.70
N LYS A 162 -2.92 -12.00 -2.01
CA LYS A 162 -3.45 -12.87 -0.97
C LYS A 162 -4.96 -13.00 -1.17
N VAL A 163 -5.44 -14.22 -1.24
CA VAL A 163 -6.86 -14.53 -1.20
C VAL A 163 -7.19 -14.91 0.24
N ILE A 164 -8.07 -14.14 0.86
CA ILE A 164 -8.44 -14.34 2.27
C ILE A 164 -9.56 -15.38 2.32
N ASN A 165 -9.29 -16.50 2.99
CA ASN A 165 -10.27 -17.56 3.12
C ASN A 165 -11.21 -17.24 4.28
N GLN A 166 -12.38 -16.66 3.96
CA GLN A 166 -13.38 -16.31 4.94
C GLN A 166 -14.14 -17.51 5.50
N TYR A 167 -13.97 -18.69 4.92
CA TYR A 167 -14.62 -19.91 5.36
C TYR A 167 -13.70 -20.77 6.23
N SER A 168 -12.48 -20.35 6.42
CA SER A 168 -11.53 -21.02 7.29
C SER A 168 -11.92 -20.74 8.74
N GLN A 169 -12.41 -21.74 9.40
CA GLN A 169 -12.87 -21.61 10.79
C GLN A 169 -11.89 -22.26 11.74
#